data_b6d2a6da3b6c5ad0be08d250fefc4f58
#
_entry.id   b6d2a6da3b6c5ad0be08d250fefc4f58
#
_cell.length_a   1.000
_cell.length_b   1.000
_cell.length_c   1.000
_cell.angle_alpha   90.00
_cell.angle_beta   90.00
_cell.angle_gamma   90.00
#
_symmetry.space_group_name_H-M   'P 1'
#
loop_
_entity.id
_entity.type
_entity.pdbx_description
1 polymer ?
#
loop_
_entity_poly.entity_id
_entity_poly.type
_entity_poly.pdbx_seq_one_letter_code
_entity_poly.pdbx_strand_id
1 'polypeptide(L)'
;AFAESLKKEENLHPVVVFEMETDDSWARDVAPTFLVNRTDGKISDLTAAGNGTAQTGDDVKNSQVRGVNWSFNAWGGEVDGLYASYEKDNAFAWNFCRKFEFDCYDAEPFVLEGGSIHSDGEGTLLVTESCLLSAGRNPSLTKEQIEEQLKCYLGVEKVLWLPRGIYQDETNEHVDNVCAFLRPGEVVLAWTNNQNDPQYAMSKASFEYLSSVRDAKARKLIIHKL
;
A
#
# COMPACT_ATOMS: atom_id res chain seq x y z
N ALA A 1 -20.27 20.44 -3.76
CA ALA A 1 -21.27 20.24 -2.71
C ALA A 1 -20.74 19.36 -1.58
N PHE A 2 -20.28 18.12 -1.85
CA PHE A 2 -19.74 17.22 -0.81
C PHE A 2 -18.48 17.78 -0.17
N ALA A 3 -17.50 18.24 -0.96
CA ALA A 3 -16.28 18.85 -0.47
C ALA A 3 -16.52 20.12 0.37
N GLU A 4 -17.56 20.88 0.06
CA GLU A 4 -17.99 22.06 0.84
C GLU A 4 -18.67 21.66 2.17
N SER A 5 -19.36 20.51 2.22
CA SER A 5 -19.93 20.01 3.48
C SER A 5 -18.85 19.58 4.46
N LEU A 6 -17.79 18.93 3.98
CA LEU A 6 -16.64 18.50 4.81
C LEU A 6 -15.92 19.68 5.49
N LYS A 7 -15.88 20.84 4.83
CA LYS A 7 -15.28 22.06 5.42
C LYS A 7 -16.12 22.70 6.51
N LYS A 8 -17.40 22.39 6.60
CA LYS A 8 -18.38 23.00 7.54
C LYS A 8 -18.59 22.18 8.80
N GLU A 9 -18.17 20.92 8.81
CA GLU A 9 -18.25 20.11 10.02
C GLU A 9 -17.14 20.54 11.00
N GLU A 10 -17.44 20.54 12.30
CA GLU A 10 -16.44 20.73 13.35
C GLU A 10 -15.57 19.47 13.42
N ASN A 11 -14.72 19.29 12.43
CA ASN A 11 -13.76 18.21 12.40
C ASN A 11 -12.61 18.50 13.36
N LEU A 12 -12.17 17.48 14.09
CA LEU A 12 -11.00 17.55 14.98
C LEU A 12 -9.71 17.87 14.22
N HIS A 13 -9.69 17.66 12.89
CA HIS A 13 -8.55 17.92 12.02
C HIS A 13 -8.96 18.74 10.80
N PRO A 14 -8.11 19.62 10.30
CA PRO A 14 -8.38 20.40 9.09
C PRO A 14 -8.51 19.47 7.88
N VAL A 15 -9.55 19.69 7.06
CA VAL A 15 -9.77 19.00 5.79
C VAL A 15 -9.35 19.91 4.64
N VAL A 16 -8.39 19.47 3.85
CA VAL A 16 -7.94 20.15 2.63
C VAL A 16 -8.50 19.44 1.42
N VAL A 17 -9.19 20.20 0.56
CA VAL A 17 -9.69 19.69 -0.73
C VAL A 17 -8.85 20.31 -1.83
N PHE A 18 -8.33 19.46 -2.70
CA PHE A 18 -7.54 19.87 -3.86
C PHE A 18 -7.94 19.06 -5.10
N GLU A 19 -7.61 19.60 -6.27
CA GLU A 19 -7.82 18.94 -7.55
C GLU A 19 -6.48 18.52 -8.13
N MET A 20 -6.43 17.29 -8.64
CA MET A 20 -5.33 16.73 -9.43
C MET A 20 -5.89 15.88 -10.56
N GLU A 21 -5.19 15.88 -11.69
CA GLU A 21 -5.56 15.04 -12.82
C GLU A 21 -5.23 13.57 -12.54
N THR A 22 -6.16 12.70 -12.90
CA THR A 22 -6.03 11.24 -12.87
C THR A 22 -6.67 10.68 -14.13
N ASP A 23 -6.35 9.44 -14.48
CA ASP A 23 -7.02 8.68 -15.54
C ASP A 23 -8.16 7.86 -14.94
N ASP A 24 -8.02 7.39 -13.68
CA ASP A 24 -9.07 6.74 -12.90
C ASP A 24 -9.07 7.26 -11.44
N SER A 25 -10.01 6.84 -10.61
CA SER A 25 -10.29 7.40 -9.28
C SER A 25 -9.72 6.58 -8.10
N TRP A 26 -8.85 5.64 -8.36
CA TRP A 26 -8.32 4.70 -7.35
C TRP A 26 -7.12 5.27 -6.58
N ALA A 27 -7.39 6.28 -5.74
CA ALA A 27 -6.37 6.94 -4.93
C ALA A 27 -5.59 6.00 -4.00
N ARG A 28 -6.16 4.86 -3.61
CA ARG A 28 -5.45 3.84 -2.81
C ARG A 28 -4.22 3.32 -3.54
N ASP A 29 -4.30 3.16 -4.85
CA ASP A 29 -3.28 2.52 -5.65
C ASP A 29 -2.28 3.50 -6.27
N VAL A 30 -2.74 4.70 -6.63
CA VAL A 30 -1.91 5.70 -7.32
C VAL A 30 -1.30 6.76 -6.38
N ALA A 31 -1.84 6.93 -5.15
CA ALA A 31 -1.31 7.88 -4.19
C ALA A 31 0.03 7.41 -3.59
N PRO A 32 0.90 8.32 -3.14
CA PRO A 32 2.15 7.93 -2.52
C PRO A 32 1.92 7.07 -1.27
N THR A 33 2.73 6.03 -1.10
CA THR A 33 2.80 5.31 0.17
C THR A 33 3.59 6.16 1.16
N PHE A 34 2.97 6.56 2.27
CA PHE A 34 3.64 7.39 3.26
C PHE A 34 4.37 6.58 4.31
N LEU A 35 5.62 6.94 4.52
CA LEU A 35 6.48 6.43 5.58
C LEU A 35 6.55 7.45 6.72
N VAL A 36 6.47 6.97 7.95
CA VAL A 36 6.57 7.79 9.16
C VAL A 36 7.80 7.39 9.96
N ASN A 37 8.71 8.35 10.20
CA ASN A 37 9.83 8.11 11.08
C ASN A 37 9.37 8.18 12.54
N ARG A 38 9.40 7.05 13.23
CA ARG A 38 9.09 6.95 14.66
C ARG A 38 10.38 7.01 15.47
N THR A 39 10.94 8.20 15.64
CA THR A 39 11.90 8.43 16.72
C THR A 39 11.11 8.60 18.02
N ASP A 40 11.37 7.77 19.03
CA ASP A 40 10.84 7.86 20.39
C ASP A 40 9.37 7.48 20.64
N GLY A 41 8.75 6.70 19.76
CA GLY A 41 7.40 6.16 20.01
C GLY A 41 6.27 7.22 20.02
N LYS A 42 6.57 8.47 19.68
CA LYS A 42 5.59 9.55 19.52
C LYS A 42 5.57 10.01 18.07
N ILE A 43 4.41 9.99 17.45
CA ILE A 43 4.14 10.79 16.24
C ILE A 43 3.99 12.23 16.79
N SER A 44 5.06 13.02 16.74
CA SER A 44 4.94 14.44 17.01
C SER A 44 4.19 15.09 15.87
N ASP A 45 3.13 15.81 16.20
CA ASP A 45 2.22 16.59 15.38
C ASP A 45 2.53 16.68 13.86
N LEU A 46 1.79 15.93 13.07
CA LEU A 46 1.77 16.03 11.59
C LEU A 46 1.27 17.40 11.07
N THR A 47 0.84 18.28 11.98
CA THR A 47 0.24 19.58 11.64
C THR A 47 1.26 20.69 11.36
N ALA A 48 2.56 20.47 11.56
CA ALA A 48 3.59 21.48 11.39
C ALA A 48 4.23 21.54 9.98
N ALA A 49 3.86 20.68 9.05
CA ALA A 49 4.48 20.59 7.70
C ALA A 49 3.87 21.56 6.67
N GLY A 50 3.14 22.57 7.07
CA GLY A 50 2.33 23.41 6.18
C GLY A 50 2.86 24.79 5.83
N ASN A 51 4.07 25.20 6.17
CA ASN A 51 4.62 26.53 5.76
C ASN A 51 6.16 26.48 5.70
N GLY A 52 6.73 26.04 4.60
CA GLY A 52 8.17 26.10 4.38
C GLY A 52 8.54 26.31 2.93
N THR A 53 9.12 27.47 2.62
CA THR A 53 9.71 27.82 1.32
C THR A 53 10.85 26.87 0.95
N ALA A 54 10.84 26.38 -0.29
CA ALA A 54 11.91 25.59 -0.86
C ALA A 54 13.26 26.31 -0.72
N GLN A 55 14.19 25.77 0.08
CA GLN A 55 15.59 26.14 0.09
C GLN A 55 16.42 25.01 -0.48
N THR A 56 17.14 25.32 -1.56
CA THR A 56 18.19 24.47 -2.13
C THR A 56 19.42 24.59 -1.25
N GLY A 57 19.85 23.50 -0.63
CA GLY A 57 21.12 23.42 0.11
C GLY A 57 21.03 22.54 1.36
N ASP A 58 21.78 21.49 1.41
CA ASP A 58 22.33 20.63 2.47
C ASP A 58 21.69 20.53 3.88
N ASP A 59 20.53 21.07 4.11
CA ASP A 59 19.73 20.78 5.30
C ASP A 59 18.78 19.61 4.99
N VAL A 60 19.20 18.39 5.31
CA VAL A 60 18.28 17.25 5.47
C VAL A 60 17.29 17.66 6.57
N LYS A 61 16.25 18.36 6.21
CA LYS A 61 15.07 18.53 7.07
C LYS A 61 14.68 17.12 7.47
N ASN A 62 14.72 16.87 8.76
CA ASN A 62 14.30 15.61 9.38
C ASN A 62 12.77 15.52 9.21
N SER A 63 12.33 15.36 7.96
CA SER A 63 10.93 15.17 7.63
C SER A 63 10.48 13.87 8.28
N GLN A 64 9.54 13.97 9.21
CA GLN A 64 8.99 12.78 9.88
C GLN A 64 8.14 11.93 8.96
N VAL A 65 7.75 12.47 7.79
CA VAL A 65 6.91 11.81 6.80
C VAL A 65 7.54 11.93 5.43
N ARG A 66 7.63 10.82 4.70
CA ARG A 66 8.08 10.77 3.31
C ARG A 66 7.12 9.96 2.47
N GLY A 67 6.92 10.38 1.23
CA GLY A 67 6.23 9.57 0.23
C GLY A 67 7.15 8.56 -0.44
N VAL A 68 6.57 7.51 -1.00
CA VAL A 68 7.22 6.63 -1.99
C VAL A 68 6.41 6.71 -3.27
N ASN A 69 7.08 7.02 -4.37
CA ASN A 69 6.54 7.01 -5.72
C ASN A 69 6.84 5.66 -6.36
N TRP A 70 5.83 4.83 -6.51
CA TRP A 70 5.91 3.57 -7.24
C TRP A 70 5.55 3.78 -8.71
N SER A 71 6.04 2.91 -9.61
CA SER A 71 5.46 2.85 -10.94
C SER A 71 4.07 2.25 -10.89
N PHE A 72 3.12 2.87 -11.59
CA PHE A 72 1.77 2.38 -11.77
C PHE A 72 1.51 2.08 -13.25
N ASN A 73 0.89 0.94 -13.55
CA ASN A 73 0.64 0.47 -14.90
C ASN A 73 -0.77 -0.08 -15.14
N ALA A 74 -1.76 0.52 -14.48
CA ALA A 74 -3.17 0.11 -14.57
C ALA A 74 -3.39 -1.37 -14.20
N TRP A 75 -2.70 -1.85 -13.16
CA TRP A 75 -2.78 -3.21 -12.59
C TRP A 75 -2.31 -4.34 -13.51
N GLY A 76 -1.46 -4.07 -14.50
CA GLY A 76 -0.91 -5.15 -15.30
C GLY A 76 -0.31 -4.74 -16.63
N GLY A 77 -0.35 -3.48 -16.99
CA GLY A 77 0.25 -2.93 -18.20
C GLY A 77 -0.28 -3.62 -19.47
N GLU A 78 0.63 -4.08 -20.34
CA GLU A 78 0.27 -4.75 -21.60
C GLU A 78 -0.22 -6.19 -21.40
N VAL A 79 -0.02 -6.79 -20.23
CA VAL A 79 -0.35 -8.21 -19.98
C VAL A 79 -1.83 -8.37 -19.63
N ASP A 80 -2.26 -7.66 -18.59
CA ASP A 80 -3.60 -7.75 -18.02
C ASP A 80 -4.10 -6.42 -17.43
N GLY A 81 -3.50 -5.29 -17.84
CA GLY A 81 -3.93 -3.96 -17.41
C GLY A 81 -5.36 -3.62 -17.83
N LEU A 82 -6.07 -2.91 -16.96
CA LEU A 82 -7.49 -2.58 -17.16
C LEU A 82 -7.70 -1.46 -18.19
N TYR A 83 -6.73 -0.60 -18.37
CA TYR A 83 -6.75 0.47 -19.39
C TYR A 83 -5.34 0.81 -19.89
N ALA A 84 -5.25 1.37 -21.10
CA ALA A 84 -3.99 1.57 -21.79
C ALA A 84 -3.33 2.94 -21.51
N SER A 85 -4.11 3.95 -21.16
CA SER A 85 -3.60 5.31 -20.85
C SER A 85 -3.66 5.53 -19.34
N TYR A 86 -2.51 5.50 -18.68
CA TYR A 86 -2.37 5.63 -17.22
C TYR A 86 -1.26 6.60 -16.81
N GLU A 87 -0.85 7.48 -17.70
CA GLU A 87 0.27 8.40 -17.47
C GLU A 87 -0.02 9.39 -16.34
N LYS A 88 -1.29 9.81 -16.18
CA LYS A 88 -1.67 10.72 -15.09
C LYS A 88 -1.66 10.01 -13.75
N ASP A 89 -2.16 8.77 -13.73
CA ASP A 89 -2.16 7.93 -12.54
C ASP A 89 -0.73 7.59 -12.13
N ASN A 90 0.13 7.20 -13.06
CA ASN A 90 1.55 6.95 -12.79
C ASN A 90 2.28 8.20 -12.25
N ALA A 91 1.92 9.39 -12.72
CA ALA A 91 2.52 10.64 -12.26
C ALA A 91 1.91 11.19 -10.94
N PHE A 92 0.82 10.59 -10.46
CA PHE A 92 0.03 11.15 -9.35
C PHE A 92 0.85 11.28 -8.06
N ALA A 93 1.51 10.20 -7.62
CA ALA A 93 2.27 10.18 -6.36
C ALA A 93 3.38 11.24 -6.36
N TRP A 94 4.14 11.31 -7.45
CA TRP A 94 5.20 12.31 -7.60
C TRP A 94 4.66 13.75 -7.59
N ASN A 95 3.59 14.00 -8.36
CA ASN A 95 2.95 15.32 -8.43
C ASN A 95 2.33 15.72 -7.10
N PHE A 96 1.76 14.76 -6.35
CA PHE A 96 1.25 15.00 -5.01
C PHE A 96 2.36 15.44 -4.06
N CYS A 97 3.44 14.67 -3.98
CA CYS A 97 4.57 14.99 -3.11
C CYS A 97 5.15 16.37 -3.43
N ARG A 98 5.32 16.70 -4.72
CA ARG A 98 5.80 18.03 -5.14
C ARG A 98 4.83 19.15 -4.76
N LYS A 99 3.53 18.95 -4.98
CA LYS A 99 2.50 19.95 -4.69
C LYS A 99 2.42 20.31 -3.20
N PHE A 100 2.62 19.33 -2.34
CA PHE A 100 2.51 19.49 -0.89
C PHE A 100 3.87 19.49 -0.18
N GLU A 101 4.96 19.62 -0.95
CA GLU A 101 6.34 19.72 -0.44
C GLU A 101 6.76 18.55 0.49
N PHE A 102 6.26 17.34 0.20
CA PHE A 102 6.76 16.14 0.85
C PHE A 102 8.05 15.65 0.20
N ASP A 103 9.02 15.25 1.00
CA ASP A 103 10.12 14.42 0.52
C ASP A 103 9.55 13.13 -0.06
N CYS A 104 10.10 12.69 -1.20
CA CYS A 104 9.63 11.50 -1.88
C CYS A 104 10.80 10.62 -2.32
N TYR A 105 10.71 9.33 -2.02
CA TYR A 105 11.57 8.32 -2.62
C TYR A 105 11.00 7.94 -3.98
N ASP A 106 11.81 7.99 -5.00
CA ASP A 106 11.46 7.49 -6.32
C ASP A 106 11.84 6.02 -6.42
N ALA A 107 10.85 5.17 -6.53
CA ALA A 107 11.02 3.72 -6.64
C ALA A 107 10.85 3.21 -8.09
N GLU A 108 10.68 4.10 -9.07
CA GLU A 108 10.63 3.67 -10.46
C GLU A 108 11.90 2.91 -10.88
N PRO A 109 11.81 1.85 -11.68
CA PRO A 109 10.64 1.35 -12.36
C PRO A 109 9.88 0.22 -11.62
N PHE A 110 9.95 0.13 -10.29
CA PHE A 110 9.29 -0.91 -9.53
C PHE A 110 7.78 -0.68 -9.48
N VAL A 111 7.01 -1.57 -10.11
CA VAL A 111 5.55 -1.50 -10.16
C VAL A 111 4.96 -2.02 -8.85
N LEU A 112 4.19 -1.17 -8.17
CA LEU A 112 3.48 -1.50 -6.94
C LEU A 112 2.28 -0.59 -6.75
N GLU A 113 1.19 -1.13 -6.25
CA GLU A 113 -0.02 -0.40 -5.88
C GLU A 113 -0.23 -0.42 -4.36
N GLY A 114 -0.83 0.62 -3.81
CA GLY A 114 -1.12 0.70 -2.37
C GLY A 114 -2.03 -0.41 -1.86
N GLY A 115 -2.95 -0.91 -2.70
CA GLY A 115 -3.83 -2.03 -2.38
C GLY A 115 -3.15 -3.40 -2.38
N SER A 116 -1.99 -3.53 -3.05
CA SER A 116 -1.21 -4.77 -3.09
C SER A 116 -0.41 -5.04 -1.81
N ILE A 117 -0.38 -4.10 -0.86
CA ILE A 117 0.37 -4.18 0.40
C ILE A 117 -0.49 -3.84 1.61
N HIS A 118 -0.22 -4.49 2.76
CA HIS A 118 -0.83 -4.13 4.04
C HIS A 118 0.18 -4.34 5.20
N SER A 119 0.49 -3.28 5.94
CA SER A 119 1.48 -3.30 7.03
C SER A 119 0.83 -3.31 8.40
N ASP A 120 1.45 -3.99 9.37
CA ASP A 120 1.07 -3.94 10.79
C ASP A 120 1.68 -2.74 11.54
N GLY A 121 2.57 -1.97 10.88
CA GLY A 121 3.31 -0.87 11.50
C GLY A 121 4.40 -1.30 12.48
N GLU A 122 4.65 -2.60 12.67
CA GLU A 122 5.69 -3.16 13.53
C GLU A 122 6.68 -4.05 12.78
N GLY A 123 6.78 -3.86 11.45
CA GLY A 123 7.77 -4.51 10.60
C GLY A 123 7.24 -5.70 9.81
N THR A 124 5.95 -6.02 9.86
CA THR A 124 5.35 -7.07 9.04
C THR A 124 4.54 -6.48 7.90
N LEU A 125 4.73 -7.03 6.70
CA LEU A 125 3.97 -6.69 5.50
C LEU A 125 3.21 -7.93 5.00
N LEU A 126 1.95 -7.76 4.61
CA LEU A 126 1.17 -8.75 3.87
C LEU A 126 1.15 -8.39 2.39
N VAL A 127 1.30 -9.39 1.55
CA VAL A 127 1.18 -9.31 0.08
C VAL A 127 0.57 -10.61 -0.43
N THR A 128 0.15 -10.66 -1.70
CA THR A 128 -0.23 -11.92 -2.37
C THR A 128 0.79 -12.31 -3.43
N GLU A 129 1.02 -13.61 -3.59
CA GLU A 129 1.87 -14.14 -4.65
C GLU A 129 1.25 -13.88 -6.03
N SER A 130 -0.06 -14.07 -6.16
CA SER A 130 -0.80 -13.85 -7.41
C SER A 130 -0.59 -12.44 -7.95
N CYS A 131 -0.58 -11.42 -7.09
CA CYS A 131 -0.38 -10.04 -7.49
C CYS A 131 1.09 -9.75 -7.82
N LEU A 132 1.97 -9.83 -6.82
CA LEU A 132 3.33 -9.30 -6.97
C LEU A 132 4.23 -10.17 -7.86
N LEU A 133 3.90 -11.45 -8.06
CA LEU A 133 4.63 -12.34 -8.98
C LEU A 133 3.96 -12.46 -10.37
N SER A 134 2.90 -11.67 -10.63
CA SER A 134 2.28 -11.65 -11.94
C SER A 134 3.23 -11.08 -13.01
N ALA A 135 3.07 -11.55 -14.24
CA ALA A 135 3.85 -11.05 -15.37
C ALA A 135 3.56 -9.56 -15.67
N GLY A 136 2.43 -9.04 -15.21
CA GLY A 136 2.03 -7.65 -15.38
C GLY A 136 2.65 -6.67 -14.36
N ARG A 137 3.50 -7.13 -13.45
CA ARG A 137 4.15 -6.25 -12.44
C ARG A 137 5.65 -6.13 -12.69
N ASN A 138 6.45 -7.00 -12.09
CA ASN A 138 7.91 -6.93 -12.13
C ASN A 138 8.51 -8.26 -12.65
N PRO A 139 8.24 -8.67 -13.91
CA PRO A 139 8.58 -10.01 -14.41
C PRO A 139 10.08 -10.29 -14.52
N SER A 140 10.91 -9.25 -14.49
CA SER A 140 12.38 -9.38 -14.49
C SER A 140 12.98 -9.65 -13.11
N LEU A 141 12.17 -9.54 -12.02
CA LEU A 141 12.63 -9.71 -10.65
C LEU A 141 12.21 -11.08 -10.09
N THR A 142 13.09 -11.68 -9.30
CA THR A 142 12.71 -12.85 -8.49
C THR A 142 11.90 -12.43 -7.27
N LYS A 143 11.22 -13.39 -6.63
CA LYS A 143 10.48 -13.17 -5.38
C LYS A 143 11.35 -12.52 -4.30
N GLU A 144 12.59 -13.01 -4.15
CA GLU A 144 13.57 -12.51 -3.19
C GLU A 144 13.95 -11.06 -3.49
N GLN A 145 14.14 -10.71 -4.77
CA GLN A 145 14.44 -9.34 -5.19
C GLN A 145 13.26 -8.40 -4.95
N ILE A 146 12.04 -8.84 -5.21
CA ILE A 146 10.81 -8.07 -4.88
C ILE A 146 10.74 -7.86 -3.37
N GLU A 147 10.95 -8.90 -2.56
CA GLU A 147 10.94 -8.80 -1.10
C GLU A 147 12.02 -7.83 -0.58
N GLU A 148 13.20 -7.83 -1.18
CA GLU A 148 14.28 -6.90 -0.84
C GLU A 148 13.89 -5.45 -1.15
N GLN A 149 13.27 -5.17 -2.29
CA GLN A 149 12.74 -3.84 -2.63
C GLN A 149 11.69 -3.38 -1.61
N LEU A 150 10.72 -4.24 -1.28
CA LEU A 150 9.69 -3.94 -0.28
C LEU A 150 10.30 -3.61 1.08
N LYS A 151 11.28 -4.39 1.53
CA LYS A 151 12.00 -4.14 2.79
C LYS A 151 12.78 -2.83 2.76
N CYS A 152 13.45 -2.56 1.65
CA CYS A 152 14.27 -1.35 1.48
C CYS A 152 13.41 -0.08 1.54
N TYR A 153 12.33 -0.02 0.77
CA TYR A 153 11.50 1.17 0.69
C TYR A 153 10.55 1.33 1.87
N LEU A 154 9.95 0.25 2.37
CA LEU A 154 8.92 0.31 3.41
C LEU A 154 9.48 0.15 4.84
N GLY A 155 10.75 -0.17 4.99
CA GLY A 155 11.37 -0.36 6.30
C GLY A 155 10.80 -1.56 7.07
N VAL A 156 10.23 -2.54 6.37
CA VAL A 156 9.69 -3.75 6.98
C VAL A 156 10.77 -4.83 7.15
N GLU A 157 10.63 -5.65 8.18
CA GLU A 157 11.58 -6.72 8.49
C GLU A 157 11.16 -8.04 7.84
N LYS A 158 9.85 -8.22 7.64
CA LYS A 158 9.27 -9.49 7.17
C LYS A 158 8.10 -9.27 6.23
N VAL A 159 8.12 -10.01 5.11
CA VAL A 159 7.01 -10.06 4.16
C VAL A 159 6.33 -11.44 4.27
N LEU A 160 5.01 -11.42 4.45
CA LEU A 160 4.17 -12.60 4.46
C LEU A 160 3.42 -12.68 3.12
N TRP A 161 3.64 -13.76 2.41
CA TRP A 161 3.13 -13.99 1.06
C TRP A 161 1.92 -14.91 1.09
N LEU A 162 0.72 -14.34 1.05
CA LEU A 162 -0.50 -15.13 0.87
C LEU A 162 -0.49 -15.74 -0.54
N PRO A 163 -0.82 -17.04 -0.68
CA PRO A 163 -0.78 -17.68 -1.99
C PRO A 163 -1.82 -17.09 -2.96
N ARG A 164 -2.99 -16.65 -2.45
CA ARG A 164 -4.11 -16.17 -3.24
C ARG A 164 -4.84 -15.01 -2.56
N GLY A 165 -5.53 -14.19 -3.38
CA GLY A 165 -6.42 -13.13 -2.95
C GLY A 165 -7.90 -13.46 -3.14
N ILE A 166 -8.68 -12.56 -3.76
CA ILE A 166 -10.11 -12.77 -4.05
C ILE A 166 -10.28 -13.34 -5.47
N TYR A 167 -11.21 -14.28 -5.61
CA TYR A 167 -11.53 -14.91 -6.89
C TYR A 167 -12.01 -13.90 -7.92
N GLN A 168 -11.40 -13.91 -9.11
CA GLN A 168 -11.69 -12.97 -10.19
C GLN A 168 -11.54 -11.48 -9.83
N ASP A 169 -10.65 -11.16 -8.90
CA ASP A 169 -10.30 -9.77 -8.64
C ASP A 169 -9.53 -9.17 -9.84
N GLU A 170 -10.04 -8.08 -10.38
CA GLU A 170 -9.50 -7.40 -11.56
C GLU A 170 -8.10 -6.80 -11.33
N THR A 171 -7.71 -6.60 -10.06
CA THR A 171 -6.40 -6.08 -9.67
C THR A 171 -5.33 -7.16 -9.47
N ASN A 172 -5.58 -8.38 -9.96
CA ASN A 172 -4.73 -9.56 -9.77
C ASN A 172 -4.61 -10.01 -8.30
N GLU A 173 -5.73 -9.99 -7.58
CA GLU A 173 -5.81 -10.48 -6.22
C GLU A 173 -5.03 -9.62 -5.20
N HIS A 174 -5.29 -8.31 -5.16
CA HIS A 174 -4.76 -7.42 -4.14
C HIS A 174 -4.98 -7.95 -2.72
N VAL A 175 -4.00 -7.72 -1.84
CA VAL A 175 -4.08 -8.24 -0.45
C VAL A 175 -5.14 -7.53 0.38
N ASP A 176 -5.39 -6.24 0.16
CA ASP A 176 -6.37 -5.46 0.94
C ASP A 176 -7.82 -5.91 0.71
N ASN A 177 -8.09 -6.60 -0.41
CA ASN A 177 -9.38 -7.24 -0.68
C ASN A 177 -9.60 -8.54 0.09
N VAL A 178 -8.53 -9.23 0.51
CA VAL A 178 -8.62 -10.56 1.12
C VAL A 178 -8.18 -10.61 2.57
N CYS A 179 -7.18 -9.81 2.98
CA CYS A 179 -6.61 -9.87 4.31
C CYS A 179 -6.10 -8.51 4.78
N ALA A 180 -6.44 -8.13 6.00
CA ALA A 180 -5.99 -6.89 6.61
C ALA A 180 -5.58 -7.10 8.08
N PHE A 181 -4.58 -6.37 8.56
CA PHE A 181 -4.28 -6.27 9.99
C PHE A 181 -5.35 -5.45 10.71
N LEU A 182 -5.92 -6.00 11.77
CA LEU A 182 -6.72 -5.24 12.73
C LEU A 182 -5.81 -4.50 13.72
N ARG A 183 -4.70 -5.13 14.07
CA ARG A 183 -3.58 -4.62 14.86
C ARG A 183 -2.40 -5.58 14.71
N PRO A 184 -1.19 -5.23 15.18
CA PRO A 184 -0.05 -6.14 15.11
C PRO A 184 -0.35 -7.51 15.72
N GLY A 185 -0.07 -8.57 14.96
CA GLY A 185 -0.33 -9.96 15.34
C GLY A 185 -1.78 -10.44 15.17
N GLU A 186 -2.69 -9.61 14.63
CA GLU A 186 -4.11 -9.97 14.47
C GLU A 186 -4.63 -9.52 13.11
N VAL A 187 -5.22 -10.44 12.36
CA VAL A 187 -5.69 -10.20 11.00
C VAL A 187 -7.15 -10.63 10.83
N VAL A 188 -7.83 -9.97 9.89
CA VAL A 188 -9.10 -10.43 9.33
C VAL A 188 -8.83 -11.04 7.95
N LEU A 189 -9.47 -12.17 7.65
CA LEU A 189 -9.33 -12.89 6.39
C LEU A 189 -10.72 -13.11 5.79
N ALA A 190 -10.92 -12.72 4.54
CA ALA A 190 -12.14 -12.99 3.78
C ALA A 190 -12.38 -14.52 3.71
N TRP A 191 -13.58 -14.95 4.06
CA TRP A 191 -13.90 -16.36 4.24
C TRP A 191 -15.30 -16.72 3.72
N THR A 192 -15.43 -17.91 3.18
CA THR A 192 -16.72 -18.56 2.92
C THR A 192 -16.72 -19.96 3.51
N ASN A 193 -17.87 -20.41 4.02
CA ASN A 193 -18.06 -21.80 4.46
C ASN A 193 -18.61 -22.70 3.34
N ASN A 194 -18.97 -22.11 2.19
CA ASN A 194 -19.46 -22.87 1.04
C ASN A 194 -18.29 -23.49 0.28
N GLN A 195 -18.09 -24.80 0.43
CA GLN A 195 -17.00 -25.53 -0.23
C GLN A 195 -17.13 -25.59 -1.75
N ASN A 196 -18.29 -25.27 -2.32
CA ASN A 196 -18.50 -25.18 -3.76
C ASN A 196 -18.19 -23.78 -4.32
N ASP A 197 -17.93 -22.82 -3.45
CA ASP A 197 -17.50 -21.49 -3.83
C ASP A 197 -16.02 -21.50 -4.22
N PRO A 198 -15.63 -20.98 -5.40
CA PRO A 198 -14.21 -20.91 -5.79
C PRO A 198 -13.32 -20.21 -4.75
N GLN A 199 -13.85 -19.22 -4.02
CA GLN A 199 -13.14 -18.51 -2.95
C GLN A 199 -12.77 -19.43 -1.79
N TYR A 200 -13.53 -20.50 -1.51
CA TYR A 200 -13.24 -21.38 -0.38
C TYR A 200 -11.82 -21.97 -0.40
N ALA A 201 -11.41 -22.51 -1.56
CA ALA A 201 -10.08 -23.10 -1.70
C ALA A 201 -8.96 -22.05 -1.53
N MET A 202 -9.18 -20.86 -2.06
CA MET A 202 -8.23 -19.73 -1.99
C MET A 202 -8.08 -19.22 -0.54
N SER A 203 -9.20 -18.96 0.12
CA SER A 203 -9.22 -18.52 1.53
C SER A 203 -8.64 -19.57 2.47
N LYS A 204 -8.92 -20.86 2.20
CA LYS A 204 -8.37 -21.98 2.98
C LYS A 204 -6.85 -22.03 2.86
N ALA A 205 -6.29 -21.90 1.66
CA ALA A 205 -4.84 -21.88 1.46
C ALA A 205 -4.19 -20.70 2.21
N SER A 206 -4.77 -19.51 2.13
CA SER A 206 -4.31 -18.32 2.86
C SER A 206 -4.42 -18.50 4.39
N PHE A 207 -5.49 -19.12 4.89
CA PHE A 207 -5.65 -19.44 6.31
C PHE A 207 -4.60 -20.44 6.81
N GLU A 208 -4.34 -21.51 6.05
CA GLU A 208 -3.32 -22.52 6.38
C GLU A 208 -1.93 -21.89 6.42
N TYR A 209 -1.60 -21.05 5.43
CA TYR A 209 -0.35 -20.30 5.40
C TYR A 209 -0.20 -19.40 6.62
N LEU A 210 -1.17 -18.50 6.88
CA LEU A 210 -1.14 -17.56 8.01
C LEU A 210 -1.05 -18.28 9.37
N SER A 211 -1.68 -19.47 9.49
CA SER A 211 -1.62 -20.30 10.70
C SER A 211 -0.23 -20.90 10.93
N SER A 212 0.56 -21.08 9.87
CA SER A 212 1.88 -21.70 9.92
C SER A 212 3.03 -20.73 10.17
N VAL A 213 2.81 -19.44 9.86
CA VAL A 213 3.86 -18.40 9.93
C VAL A 213 3.77 -17.59 11.23
N ARG A 214 4.74 -16.71 11.40
CA ARG A 214 4.82 -15.74 12.48
C ARG A 214 5.11 -14.37 11.89
N ASP A 215 4.71 -13.32 12.57
CA ASP A 215 5.04 -11.94 12.19
C ASP A 215 6.52 -11.59 12.42
N ALA A 216 6.91 -10.33 12.18
CA ALA A 216 8.28 -9.84 12.37
C ALA A 216 8.75 -9.91 13.82
N LYS A 217 7.83 -9.89 14.79
CA LYS A 217 8.12 -10.00 16.24
C LYS A 217 7.95 -11.43 16.76
N ALA A 218 7.95 -12.43 15.87
CA ALA A 218 7.82 -13.85 16.17
C ALA A 218 6.49 -14.24 16.85
N ARG A 219 5.43 -13.41 16.77
CA ARG A 219 4.09 -13.73 17.27
C ARG A 219 3.36 -14.65 16.30
N LYS A 220 2.56 -15.56 16.80
CA LYS A 220 1.55 -16.27 16.01
C LYS A 220 0.42 -15.30 15.68
N LEU A 221 -0.10 -15.39 14.46
CA LEU A 221 -1.23 -14.56 14.05
C LEU A 221 -2.56 -15.10 14.62
N ILE A 222 -3.38 -14.20 15.13
CA ILE A 222 -4.80 -14.45 15.41
C ILE A 222 -5.57 -14.11 14.14
N ILE A 223 -6.32 -15.08 13.61
CA ILE A 223 -6.99 -14.96 12.32
C ILE A 223 -8.49 -14.97 12.52
N HIS A 224 -9.15 -13.85 12.20
CA HIS A 224 -10.60 -13.72 12.20
C HIS A 224 -11.11 -13.98 10.78
N LYS A 225 -12.07 -14.88 10.66
CA LYS A 225 -12.76 -15.20 9.40
C LYS A 225 -13.98 -14.31 9.25
N LEU A 226 -14.06 -13.55 8.15
CA LEU A 226 -15.13 -12.61 7.87
C LEU A 226 -15.98 -13.10 6.68
#